data_8df490db9938d1b722840cef0a25c404
#
_entry.id   8df490db9938d1b722840cef0a25c404
#
_cell.length_a   1.000
_cell.length_b   1.000
_cell.length_c   1.000
_cell.angle_alpha   90.00
_cell.angle_beta   90.00
_cell.angle_gamma   90.00
#
_symmetry.space_group_name_H-M   'P 1'
#
loop_
_entity.id
_entity.type
_entity.pdbx_description
1 polymer ?
#
loop_
_entity_poly.entity_id
_entity_poly.type
_entity_poly.pdbx_seq_one_letter_code
_entity_poly.pdbx_strand_id
1 'polypeptide(L)'
;MAARSSSGPDDATDPAAGTAPPVGPLVDGAVPLAILVDYDGTIALTDVSDTIMAEHATDAGEQMAARYDAGLIGSRRFWDWQTTQIRADPAELLATAARQPHDPGFVPFVRRAQAAGIPVEVVSDGLGFFIAPAMERLGLPELPIVTARTTFAAGRATIAYPNGHPTCRVCGTCKRNRVRAHQAAGRAVIFIGDGESDRYAAGYADVVFAKRLLVPICLANGWPFEPWTEFAELRAWLDAALHAWRRDPGSPSLPRPRAQPVFCGPEVWGDGRDDPPALGG
;
A
#
# COMPACT_ATOMS: atom_id res chain seq x y z
N MET A 1 41.94 -35.04 -12.31
CA MET A 1 40.89 -34.25 -13.00
C MET A 1 39.85 -33.90 -11.94
N ALA A 2 39.93 -32.69 -11.42
CA ALA A 2 39.00 -32.21 -10.38
C ALA A 2 37.87 -31.44 -11.08
N ALA A 3 36.63 -31.87 -10.87
CA ALA A 3 35.43 -31.19 -11.35
C ALA A 3 35.25 -29.88 -10.57
N ARG A 4 35.22 -28.76 -11.28
CA ARG A 4 34.82 -27.45 -10.76
C ARG A 4 33.29 -27.43 -10.63
N SER A 5 32.78 -27.37 -9.41
CA SER A 5 31.38 -27.03 -9.16
C SER A 5 31.17 -25.56 -9.50
N SER A 6 30.37 -25.28 -10.53
CA SER A 6 29.85 -23.95 -10.81
C SER A 6 28.76 -23.64 -9.82
N SER A 7 29.04 -22.76 -8.84
CA SER A 7 28.02 -22.07 -8.08
C SER A 7 27.18 -21.23 -9.04
N GLY A 8 25.89 -21.51 -9.13
CA GLY A 8 24.94 -20.68 -9.87
C GLY A 8 24.79 -19.27 -9.24
N PRO A 9 24.26 -18.32 -9.99
CA PRO A 9 24.08 -16.97 -9.48
C PRO A 9 23.14 -16.98 -8.30
N ASP A 10 23.56 -16.30 -7.24
CA ASP A 10 22.89 -16.14 -5.97
C ASP A 10 21.44 -15.68 -6.18
N ASP A 11 20.56 -16.37 -5.47
CA ASP A 11 19.18 -16.02 -5.21
C ASP A 11 19.12 -14.58 -4.67
N ALA A 12 18.91 -13.62 -5.55
CA ALA A 12 18.73 -12.22 -5.19
C ALA A 12 17.35 -12.08 -4.51
N THR A 13 17.26 -12.55 -3.27
CA THR A 13 16.14 -12.27 -2.39
C THR A 13 16.11 -10.75 -2.13
N ASP A 14 15.09 -10.08 -2.64
CA ASP A 14 14.81 -8.69 -2.32
C ASP A 14 14.66 -8.54 -0.78
N PRO A 15 15.61 -7.88 -0.08
CA PRO A 15 15.57 -7.75 1.37
C PRO A 15 14.41 -6.87 1.87
N ALA A 16 13.75 -6.13 0.98
CA ALA A 16 12.69 -5.16 1.35
C ALA A 16 11.29 -5.78 1.51
N ALA A 17 11.03 -6.97 0.94
CA ALA A 17 9.72 -7.61 0.98
C ALA A 17 9.58 -8.65 2.12
N GLY A 18 10.03 -8.30 3.32
CA GLY A 18 9.78 -9.07 4.54
C GLY A 18 8.39 -8.83 5.13
N THR A 19 8.12 -9.47 6.27
CA THR A 19 6.99 -9.10 7.12
C THR A 19 7.14 -7.65 7.57
N ALA A 20 6.05 -6.89 7.58
CA ALA A 20 6.06 -5.50 8.05
C ALA A 20 6.69 -5.40 9.45
N PRO A 21 7.49 -4.36 9.72
CA PRO A 21 8.07 -4.17 11.03
C PRO A 21 6.97 -4.00 12.08
N PRO A 22 7.18 -4.46 13.32
CA PRO A 22 6.22 -4.26 14.39
C PRO A 22 6.00 -2.76 14.64
N VAL A 23 4.74 -2.38 14.90
CA VAL A 23 4.42 -1.01 15.30
C VAL A 23 4.74 -0.84 16.78
N GLY A 24 5.75 -0.03 17.09
CA GLY A 24 6.11 0.31 18.46
C GLY A 24 5.04 1.20 19.12
N PRO A 25 5.03 1.25 20.48
CA PRO A 25 4.12 2.12 21.22
C PRO A 25 4.38 3.60 20.92
N LEU A 26 3.37 4.44 21.19
CA LEU A 26 3.54 5.88 21.17
C LEU A 26 4.48 6.31 22.31
N VAL A 27 5.52 7.08 21.98
CA VAL A 27 6.46 7.63 22.98
C VAL A 27 5.87 8.92 23.55
N ASP A 28 6.12 9.17 24.83
CA ASP A 28 5.66 10.39 25.47
C ASP A 28 6.15 11.64 24.72
N GLY A 29 5.24 12.58 24.46
CA GLY A 29 5.54 13.80 23.71
C GLY A 29 5.63 13.65 22.19
N ALA A 30 5.50 12.44 21.64
CA ALA A 30 5.42 12.26 20.19
C ALA A 30 4.07 12.73 19.65
N VAL A 31 4.07 13.19 18.39
CA VAL A 31 2.83 13.49 17.67
C VAL A 31 2.05 12.18 17.46
N PRO A 32 0.80 12.06 17.95
CA PRO A 32 0.07 10.79 17.92
C PRO A 32 -0.56 10.52 16.55
N LEU A 33 0.22 10.66 15.50
CA LEU A 33 -0.16 10.41 14.11
C LEU A 33 0.72 9.31 13.50
N ALA A 34 0.18 8.62 12.51
CA ALA A 34 0.91 7.79 11.56
C ALA A 34 0.34 8.02 10.16
N ILE A 35 1.17 7.95 9.15
CA ILE A 35 0.78 8.16 7.75
C ILE A 35 1.05 6.87 6.98
N LEU A 36 0.01 6.32 6.37
CA LEU A 36 0.08 5.17 5.47
C LEU A 36 -0.24 5.65 4.06
N VAL A 37 0.64 5.34 3.12
CA VAL A 37 0.55 5.84 1.74
C VAL A 37 0.55 4.66 0.79
N ASP A 38 -0.43 4.58 -0.10
CA ASP A 38 -0.41 3.65 -1.22
C ASP A 38 0.66 4.05 -2.25
N TYR A 39 1.08 3.09 -3.10
CA TYR A 39 2.13 3.33 -4.07
C TYR A 39 1.60 3.57 -5.48
N ASP A 40 0.94 2.58 -6.09
CA ASP A 40 0.45 2.63 -7.46
C ASP A 40 -0.67 3.67 -7.60
N GLY A 41 -0.58 4.56 -8.59
CA GLY A 41 -1.55 5.65 -8.75
C GLY A 41 -1.50 6.73 -7.66
N THR A 42 -0.75 6.55 -6.59
CA THR A 42 -0.66 7.45 -5.43
C THR A 42 0.70 8.13 -5.35
N ILE A 43 1.77 7.41 -4.99
CA ILE A 43 3.17 7.92 -5.05
C ILE A 43 3.64 7.94 -6.50
N ALA A 44 3.50 6.82 -7.21
CA ALA A 44 3.63 6.77 -8.65
C ALA A 44 2.39 7.41 -9.29
N LEU A 45 2.57 8.25 -10.31
CA LEU A 45 1.47 8.92 -11.01
C LEU A 45 0.69 7.99 -11.93
N THR A 46 1.23 6.80 -12.20
CA THR A 46 0.62 5.71 -12.96
C THR A 46 0.45 4.49 -12.08
N ASP A 47 -0.39 3.54 -12.48
CA ASP A 47 -0.32 2.17 -11.98
C ASP A 47 0.86 1.46 -12.64
N VAL A 48 1.90 1.18 -11.84
CA VAL A 48 3.14 0.57 -12.32
C VAL A 48 2.93 -0.89 -12.63
N SER A 49 2.10 -1.57 -11.84
CA SER A 49 1.74 -2.97 -12.05
C SER A 49 0.98 -3.13 -13.36
N ASP A 50 0.00 -2.28 -13.64
CA ASP A 50 -0.74 -2.27 -14.92
C ASP A 50 0.18 -1.98 -16.10
N THR A 51 1.13 -1.05 -15.97
CA THR A 51 2.12 -0.77 -17.02
C THR A 51 2.99 -1.99 -17.31
N ILE A 52 3.45 -2.69 -16.27
CA ILE A 52 4.21 -3.94 -16.40
C ILE A 52 3.36 -5.00 -17.13
N MET A 53 2.10 -5.15 -16.76
CA MET A 53 1.21 -6.11 -17.41
C MET A 53 0.99 -5.78 -18.88
N ALA A 54 0.77 -4.51 -19.20
CA ALA A 54 0.56 -4.07 -20.59
C ALA A 54 1.78 -4.32 -21.49
N GLU A 55 3.00 -4.16 -20.97
CA GLU A 55 4.24 -4.30 -21.76
C GLU A 55 4.78 -5.74 -21.78
N HIS A 56 4.55 -6.54 -20.73
CA HIS A 56 5.30 -7.79 -20.49
C HIS A 56 4.42 -9.02 -20.22
N ALA A 57 3.11 -8.92 -20.23
CA ALA A 57 2.24 -10.06 -20.01
C ALA A 57 1.76 -10.69 -21.33
N THR A 58 1.46 -11.99 -21.30
CA THR A 58 0.80 -12.68 -22.42
C THR A 58 -0.66 -12.33 -22.55
N ASP A 59 -1.29 -11.93 -21.46
CA ASP A 59 -2.67 -11.44 -21.36
C ASP A 59 -2.67 -10.28 -20.34
N ALA A 60 -3.06 -9.10 -20.77
CA ALA A 60 -3.16 -7.92 -19.90
C ALA A 60 -4.29 -8.02 -18.85
N GLY A 61 -5.23 -8.96 -19.07
CA GLY A 61 -6.22 -9.30 -18.06
C GLY A 61 -7.36 -8.31 -17.89
N GLU A 62 -7.80 -7.63 -18.94
CA GLU A 62 -8.88 -6.65 -18.88
C GLU A 62 -10.13 -7.16 -18.16
N GLN A 63 -10.53 -8.43 -18.40
CA GLN A 63 -11.68 -9.03 -17.74
C GLN A 63 -11.45 -9.26 -16.23
N MET A 64 -10.23 -9.65 -15.83
CA MET A 64 -9.89 -9.84 -14.43
C MET A 64 -9.79 -8.49 -13.71
N ALA A 65 -9.20 -7.47 -14.36
CA ALA A 65 -9.15 -6.11 -13.85
C ALA A 65 -10.55 -5.54 -13.64
N ALA A 66 -11.44 -5.64 -14.64
CA ALA A 66 -12.83 -5.19 -14.52
C ALA A 66 -13.58 -5.87 -13.35
N ARG A 67 -13.33 -7.15 -13.09
CA ARG A 67 -13.93 -7.85 -11.95
C ARG A 67 -13.35 -7.40 -10.62
N TYR A 68 -12.06 -7.09 -10.59
CA TYR A 68 -11.39 -6.57 -9.41
C TYR A 68 -11.89 -5.16 -9.07
N ASP A 69 -11.92 -4.25 -10.04
CA ASP A 69 -12.41 -2.88 -9.89
C ASP A 69 -13.88 -2.82 -9.47
N ALA A 70 -14.66 -3.82 -9.91
CA ALA A 70 -16.05 -4.00 -9.48
C ALA A 70 -16.18 -4.63 -8.07
N GLY A 71 -15.06 -4.97 -7.41
CA GLY A 71 -15.06 -5.60 -6.09
C GLY A 71 -15.63 -7.03 -6.09
N LEU A 72 -15.65 -7.72 -7.23
CA LEU A 72 -16.18 -9.10 -7.37
C LEU A 72 -15.16 -10.18 -7.04
N ILE A 73 -13.87 -9.84 -7.07
CA ILE A 73 -12.76 -10.71 -6.68
C ILE A 73 -11.81 -9.95 -5.76
N GLY A 74 -11.11 -10.68 -4.90
CA GLY A 74 -10.07 -10.11 -4.05
C GLY A 74 -8.77 -9.85 -4.82
N SER A 75 -7.97 -8.89 -4.34
CA SER A 75 -6.69 -8.54 -4.94
C SER A 75 -5.72 -9.72 -4.96
N ARG A 76 -5.74 -10.56 -3.93
CA ARG A 76 -4.88 -11.76 -3.88
C ARG A 76 -5.12 -12.68 -5.07
N ARG A 77 -6.39 -12.95 -5.39
CA ARG A 77 -6.76 -13.76 -6.55
C ARG A 77 -6.35 -13.10 -7.87
N PHE A 78 -6.47 -11.78 -7.94
CA PHE A 78 -6.05 -11.00 -9.08
C PHE A 78 -4.53 -11.10 -9.32
N TRP A 79 -3.71 -10.90 -8.28
CA TRP A 79 -2.25 -11.00 -8.37
C TRP A 79 -1.76 -12.42 -8.61
N ASP A 80 -2.37 -13.44 -7.99
CA ASP A 80 -2.06 -14.84 -8.27
C ASP A 80 -2.22 -15.16 -9.75
N TRP A 81 -3.27 -14.62 -10.38
CA TRP A 81 -3.47 -14.79 -11.82
C TRP A 81 -2.47 -13.95 -12.64
N GLN A 82 -2.28 -12.67 -12.34
CA GLN A 82 -1.39 -11.78 -13.10
C GLN A 82 0.06 -12.30 -13.14
N THR A 83 0.59 -12.78 -12.03
CA THR A 83 1.97 -13.30 -11.99
C THR A 83 2.17 -14.47 -12.95
N THR A 84 1.12 -15.25 -13.24
CA THR A 84 1.21 -16.33 -14.23
C THR A 84 1.33 -15.83 -15.67
N GLN A 85 1.03 -14.58 -15.94
CA GLN A 85 1.04 -13.97 -17.27
C GLN A 85 2.38 -13.30 -17.63
N ILE A 86 3.21 -12.95 -16.65
CA ILE A 86 4.48 -12.24 -16.84
C ILE A 86 5.48 -13.12 -17.61
N ARG A 87 6.11 -12.56 -18.66
CA ARG A 87 7.03 -13.22 -19.59
C ARG A 87 8.27 -12.38 -19.90
N ALA A 88 8.79 -11.68 -18.91
CA ALA A 88 9.99 -10.86 -19.09
C ALA A 88 11.05 -11.18 -18.05
N ASP A 89 12.28 -10.79 -18.34
CA ASP A 89 13.36 -10.82 -17.37
C ASP A 89 13.11 -9.80 -16.26
N PRO A 90 13.43 -10.10 -14.99
CA PRO A 90 13.30 -9.16 -13.89
C PRO A 90 13.94 -7.78 -14.14
N ALA A 91 15.07 -7.73 -14.87
CA ALA A 91 15.73 -6.47 -15.20
C ALA A 91 14.89 -5.61 -16.17
N GLU A 92 14.17 -6.24 -17.11
CA GLU A 92 13.27 -5.53 -18.03
C GLU A 92 12.06 -4.97 -17.26
N LEU A 93 11.49 -5.76 -16.35
CA LEU A 93 10.38 -5.34 -15.50
C LEU A 93 10.77 -4.14 -14.60
N LEU A 94 11.96 -4.20 -13.99
CA LEU A 94 12.50 -3.10 -13.20
C LEU A 94 12.79 -1.87 -14.05
N ALA A 95 13.25 -2.02 -15.29
CA ALA A 95 13.45 -0.91 -16.22
C ALA A 95 12.13 -0.25 -16.59
N THR A 96 11.05 -1.01 -16.80
CA THR A 96 9.70 -0.48 -17.02
C THR A 96 9.21 0.31 -15.79
N ALA A 97 9.34 -0.26 -14.60
CA ALA A 97 8.97 0.41 -13.36
C ALA A 97 9.79 1.70 -13.12
N ALA A 98 11.09 1.67 -13.46
CA ALA A 98 11.98 2.82 -13.27
C ALA A 98 11.63 4.05 -14.13
N ARG A 99 10.91 3.85 -15.25
CA ARG A 99 10.46 4.95 -16.13
C ARG A 99 9.20 5.63 -15.63
N GLN A 100 8.50 5.05 -14.65
CA GLN A 100 7.23 5.60 -14.18
C GLN A 100 7.47 6.88 -13.36
N PRO A 101 6.70 7.95 -13.64
CA PRO A 101 6.85 9.20 -12.92
C PRO A 101 6.29 9.09 -11.50
N HIS A 102 6.92 9.80 -10.57
CA HIS A 102 6.46 9.96 -9.20
C HIS A 102 6.03 11.40 -8.94
N ASP A 103 5.12 11.58 -7.98
CA ASP A 103 4.70 12.91 -7.54
C ASP A 103 5.89 13.65 -6.92
N PRO A 104 6.28 14.83 -7.46
CA PRO A 104 7.44 15.58 -6.98
C PRO A 104 7.26 16.11 -5.55
N GLY A 105 6.04 16.22 -5.06
CA GLY A 105 5.71 16.65 -3.70
C GLY A 105 5.89 15.54 -2.66
N PHE A 106 6.00 14.26 -3.07
CA PHE A 106 6.08 13.14 -2.13
C PHE A 106 7.30 13.22 -1.20
N VAL A 107 8.50 13.37 -1.74
CA VAL A 107 9.72 13.45 -0.92
C VAL A 107 9.68 14.62 0.08
N PRO A 108 9.34 15.87 -0.32
CA PRO A 108 9.15 16.96 0.64
C PRO A 108 8.08 16.68 1.71
N PHE A 109 6.99 16.01 1.37
CA PHE A 109 5.94 15.61 2.32
C PHE A 109 6.49 14.61 3.36
N VAL A 110 7.16 13.55 2.91
CA VAL A 110 7.76 12.55 3.80
C VAL A 110 8.78 13.18 4.75
N ARG A 111 9.72 13.97 4.22
CA ARG A 111 10.73 14.65 5.05
C ARG A 111 10.10 15.60 6.07
N ARG A 112 8.98 16.22 5.73
CA ARG A 112 8.22 17.07 6.67
C ARG A 112 7.57 16.26 7.78
N ALA A 113 6.99 15.10 7.47
CA ALA A 113 6.42 14.19 8.47
C ALA A 113 7.51 13.63 9.40
N GLN A 114 8.62 13.16 8.84
CA GLN A 114 9.78 12.64 9.58
C GLN A 114 10.36 13.70 10.54
N ALA A 115 10.50 14.95 10.09
CA ALA A 115 10.95 16.06 10.92
C ALA A 115 10.00 16.39 12.09
N ALA A 116 8.74 15.95 12.01
CA ALA A 116 7.76 16.04 13.09
C ALA A 116 7.68 14.77 13.94
N GLY A 117 8.51 13.76 13.69
CA GLY A 117 8.48 12.48 14.38
C GLY A 117 7.28 11.60 14.02
N ILE A 118 6.62 11.85 12.89
CA ILE A 118 5.48 11.08 12.42
C ILE A 118 5.99 9.93 11.54
N PRO A 119 5.72 8.66 11.87
CA PRO A 119 6.05 7.55 11.01
C PRO A 119 5.26 7.60 9.70
N VAL A 120 5.94 7.37 8.60
CA VAL A 120 5.38 7.23 7.25
C VAL A 120 5.72 5.84 6.74
N GLU A 121 4.74 5.13 6.20
CA GLU A 121 4.92 3.80 5.62
C GLU A 121 4.26 3.73 4.25
N VAL A 122 4.92 3.07 3.32
CA VAL A 122 4.33 2.70 2.02
C VAL A 122 3.59 1.38 2.19
N VAL A 123 2.29 1.36 1.86
CA VAL A 123 1.44 0.16 2.02
C VAL A 123 0.78 -0.16 0.70
N SER A 124 1.38 -1.04 -0.09
CA SER A 124 0.93 -1.40 -1.42
C SER A 124 0.38 -2.83 -1.47
N ASP A 125 -0.69 -3.02 -2.21
CA ASP A 125 -1.27 -4.34 -2.50
C ASP A 125 -0.98 -4.78 -3.97
N GLY A 126 0.16 -4.34 -4.53
CA GLY A 126 0.64 -4.70 -5.86
C GLY A 126 1.73 -5.77 -5.85
N LEU A 127 2.44 -5.87 -6.97
CA LEU A 127 3.54 -6.85 -7.16
C LEU A 127 4.74 -6.61 -6.22
N GLY A 128 4.97 -5.39 -5.79
CA GLY A 128 5.89 -5.01 -4.70
C GLY A 128 7.36 -4.89 -5.06
N PHE A 129 7.91 -5.74 -5.92
CA PHE A 129 9.35 -5.86 -6.17
C PHE A 129 10.05 -4.58 -6.68
N PHE A 130 9.32 -3.64 -7.23
CA PHE A 130 9.85 -2.39 -7.77
C PHE A 130 9.80 -1.22 -6.77
N ILE A 131 9.10 -1.37 -5.63
CA ILE A 131 8.86 -0.26 -4.70
C ILE A 131 10.14 0.13 -3.96
N ALA A 132 10.91 -0.84 -3.43
CA ALA A 132 12.16 -0.54 -2.73
C ALA A 132 13.19 0.15 -3.65
N PRO A 133 13.46 -0.33 -4.88
CA PRO A 133 14.29 0.39 -5.83
C PRO A 133 13.78 1.80 -6.16
N ALA A 134 12.45 2.01 -6.17
CA ALA A 134 11.89 3.35 -6.37
C ALA A 134 12.16 4.27 -5.18
N MET A 135 11.99 3.78 -3.95
CA MET A 135 12.30 4.55 -2.74
C MET A 135 13.78 4.90 -2.63
N GLU A 136 14.67 4.00 -3.02
CA GLU A 136 16.12 4.28 -3.11
C GLU A 136 16.40 5.42 -4.09
N ARG A 137 15.82 5.39 -5.31
CA ARG A 137 16.00 6.47 -6.30
C ARG A 137 15.42 7.80 -5.82
N LEU A 138 14.37 7.79 -5.03
CA LEU A 138 13.78 8.97 -4.42
C LEU A 138 14.56 9.48 -3.18
N GLY A 139 15.62 8.78 -2.76
CA GLY A 139 16.40 9.12 -1.58
C GLY A 139 15.66 8.86 -0.26
N LEU A 140 14.78 7.87 -0.25
CA LEU A 140 13.97 7.45 0.92
C LEU A 140 14.12 5.95 1.22
N PRO A 141 15.34 5.36 1.19
CA PRO A 141 15.53 3.93 1.38
C PRO A 141 15.12 3.43 2.78
N GLU A 142 14.99 4.35 3.73
CA GLU A 142 14.62 4.05 5.11
C GLU A 142 13.12 3.87 5.33
N LEU A 143 12.26 4.19 4.34
CA LEU A 143 10.82 4.07 4.50
C LEU A 143 10.42 2.60 4.64
N PRO A 144 9.64 2.24 5.67
CA PRO A 144 9.04 0.93 5.75
C PRO A 144 8.10 0.68 4.56
N ILE A 145 8.24 -0.47 3.92
CA ILE A 145 7.41 -0.91 2.81
C ILE A 145 6.66 -2.16 3.23
N VAL A 146 5.35 -2.10 3.15
CA VAL A 146 4.42 -3.17 3.48
C VAL A 146 3.72 -3.59 2.19
N THR A 147 4.15 -4.70 1.61
CA THR A 147 3.68 -5.14 0.30
C THR A 147 3.75 -6.66 0.14
N ALA A 148 3.29 -7.19 -0.99
CA ALA A 148 3.53 -8.58 -1.40
C ALA A 148 4.99 -8.79 -1.81
N ARG A 149 5.41 -10.04 -1.90
CA ARG A 149 6.75 -10.43 -2.36
C ARG A 149 6.63 -11.19 -3.67
N THR A 150 7.07 -10.57 -4.75
CA THR A 150 7.23 -11.25 -6.04
C THR A 150 8.67 -11.74 -6.18
N THR A 151 8.83 -13.00 -6.56
CA THR A 151 10.13 -13.62 -6.85
C THR A 151 10.14 -14.20 -8.25
N PHE A 152 11.31 -14.26 -8.85
CA PHE A 152 11.49 -14.70 -10.22
C PHE A 152 12.46 -15.88 -10.28
N ALA A 153 12.04 -16.98 -10.86
CA ALA A 153 12.87 -18.16 -11.05
C ALA A 153 12.51 -18.89 -12.35
N ALA A 154 13.51 -19.32 -13.11
CA ALA A 154 13.33 -20.06 -14.35
C ALA A 154 12.33 -19.42 -15.33
N GLY A 155 12.36 -18.08 -15.47
CA GLY A 155 11.49 -17.30 -16.37
C GLY A 155 10.01 -17.22 -15.91
N ARG A 156 9.74 -17.48 -14.65
CA ARG A 156 8.40 -17.39 -14.05
C ARG A 156 8.41 -16.47 -12.85
N ALA A 157 7.33 -15.71 -12.69
CA ALA A 157 7.05 -14.94 -11.50
C ALA A 157 6.19 -15.77 -10.53
N THR A 158 6.45 -15.64 -9.25
CA THR A 158 5.61 -16.15 -8.15
C THR A 158 5.42 -15.07 -7.11
N ILE A 159 4.27 -15.05 -6.46
CA ILE A 159 3.95 -14.04 -5.46
C ILE A 159 3.62 -14.69 -4.11
N ALA A 160 4.09 -14.09 -3.04
CA ALA A 160 3.78 -14.45 -1.66
C ALA A 160 3.25 -13.22 -0.90
N TYR A 161 2.47 -13.46 0.13
CA TYR A 161 1.74 -12.41 0.85
C TYR A 161 2.14 -12.37 2.34
N PRO A 162 3.38 -11.96 2.66
CA PRO A 162 3.87 -11.93 4.04
C PRO A 162 3.10 -10.94 4.93
N ASN A 163 2.45 -9.95 4.30
CA ASN A 163 1.67 -8.91 4.96
C ASN A 163 0.15 -9.07 4.76
N GLY A 164 -0.29 -10.24 4.30
CA GLY A 164 -1.69 -10.61 4.23
C GLY A 164 -2.30 -10.87 5.60
N HIS A 165 -3.63 -10.98 5.67
CA HIS A 165 -4.29 -11.42 6.89
C HIS A 165 -4.06 -12.93 7.10
N PRO A 166 -3.88 -13.41 8.36
CA PRO A 166 -3.59 -14.84 8.61
C PRO A 166 -4.66 -15.82 8.08
N THR A 167 -5.92 -15.46 8.15
CA THR A 167 -7.05 -16.34 7.80
C THR A 167 -7.93 -15.82 6.66
N CYS A 168 -8.07 -14.49 6.49
CA CYS A 168 -8.76 -13.89 5.34
C CYS A 168 -7.79 -13.83 4.15
N ARG A 169 -8.22 -14.27 2.97
CA ARG A 169 -7.40 -14.37 1.77
C ARG A 169 -7.87 -13.43 0.64
N VAL A 170 -8.72 -12.46 0.97
CA VAL A 170 -9.26 -11.51 -0.02
C VAL A 170 -8.17 -10.56 -0.52
N CYS A 171 -7.39 -9.97 0.40
CA CYS A 171 -6.33 -9.03 0.05
C CYS A 171 -4.95 -9.71 0.07
N GLY A 172 -4.07 -9.36 -0.85
CA GLY A 172 -2.67 -9.74 -0.83
C GLY A 172 -1.97 -9.10 0.36
N THR A 173 -1.98 -7.78 0.42
CA THR A 173 -1.53 -7.00 1.58
C THR A 173 -2.75 -6.49 2.36
N CYS A 174 -2.84 -6.83 3.63
CA CYS A 174 -3.95 -6.38 4.47
C CYS A 174 -3.71 -4.97 5.01
N LYS A 175 -4.01 -3.95 4.20
CA LYS A 175 -3.85 -2.53 4.55
C LYS A 175 -4.63 -2.16 5.83
N ARG A 176 -5.84 -2.75 6.03
CA ARG A 176 -6.62 -2.62 7.27
C ARG A 176 -5.81 -2.97 8.52
N ASN A 177 -5.13 -4.11 8.51
CA ASN A 177 -4.39 -4.56 9.68
C ASN A 177 -3.27 -3.59 10.03
N ARG A 178 -2.67 -2.92 9.02
CA ARG A 178 -1.65 -1.92 9.27
C ARG A 178 -2.23 -0.66 9.91
N VAL A 179 -3.38 -0.18 9.43
CA VAL A 179 -4.15 0.91 10.07
C VAL A 179 -4.43 0.57 11.54
N ARG A 180 -5.00 -0.60 11.81
CA ARG A 180 -5.38 -1.01 13.17
C ARG A 180 -4.17 -1.17 14.10
N ALA A 181 -3.03 -1.62 13.57
CA ALA A 181 -1.79 -1.74 14.36
C ALA A 181 -1.32 -0.38 14.89
N HIS A 182 -1.36 0.66 14.06
CA HIS A 182 -1.02 2.01 14.50
C HIS A 182 -2.04 2.59 15.48
N GLN A 183 -3.34 2.35 15.24
CA GLN A 183 -4.40 2.79 16.16
C GLN A 183 -4.27 2.10 17.53
N ALA A 184 -3.98 0.80 17.56
CA ALA A 184 -3.73 0.06 18.79
C ALA A 184 -2.49 0.57 19.55
N ALA A 185 -1.53 1.16 18.85
CA ALA A 185 -0.37 1.82 19.43
C ALA A 185 -0.64 3.29 19.83
N GLY A 186 -1.89 3.74 19.80
CA GLY A 186 -2.31 5.08 20.25
C GLY A 186 -2.20 6.20 19.21
N ARG A 187 -2.00 5.87 17.92
CA ARG A 187 -1.91 6.86 16.84
C ARG A 187 -3.21 7.00 16.07
N ALA A 188 -3.58 8.21 15.72
CA ALA A 188 -4.54 8.43 14.64
C ALA A 188 -3.85 8.16 13.30
N VAL A 189 -4.54 7.49 12.38
CA VAL A 189 -3.97 7.08 11.10
C VAL A 189 -4.52 7.95 9.97
N ILE A 190 -3.60 8.57 9.24
CA ILE A 190 -3.86 9.23 7.98
C ILE A 190 -3.58 8.20 6.89
N PHE A 191 -4.58 7.90 6.07
CA PHE A 191 -4.44 7.03 4.91
C PHE A 191 -4.57 7.84 3.62
N ILE A 192 -3.63 7.62 2.70
CA ILE A 192 -3.55 8.32 1.41
C ILE A 192 -3.57 7.27 0.31
N GLY A 193 -4.56 7.33 -0.58
CA GLY A 193 -4.74 6.33 -1.63
C GLY A 193 -5.63 6.78 -2.78
N ASP A 194 -5.83 5.89 -3.77
CA ASP A 194 -6.55 6.21 -4.99
C ASP A 194 -7.45 5.09 -5.54
N GLY A 195 -7.29 3.83 -5.12
CA GLY A 195 -7.84 2.67 -5.80
C GLY A 195 -8.70 1.72 -4.95
N GLU A 196 -9.10 0.60 -5.59
CA GLU A 196 -9.93 -0.45 -4.97
C GLU A 196 -9.21 -1.13 -3.79
N SER A 197 -7.89 -1.34 -3.88
CA SER A 197 -7.11 -1.95 -2.79
C SER A 197 -7.14 -1.15 -1.49
N ASP A 198 -7.45 0.15 -1.59
CA ASP A 198 -7.44 1.10 -0.47
C ASP A 198 -8.74 1.12 0.33
N ARG A 199 -9.83 0.56 -0.24
CA ARG A 199 -11.16 0.60 0.38
C ARG A 199 -11.14 0.15 1.82
N TYR A 200 -10.46 -0.96 2.12
CA TYR A 200 -10.47 -1.51 3.47
C TYR A 200 -9.61 -0.70 4.45
N ALA A 201 -8.55 -0.04 3.99
CA ALA A 201 -7.79 0.89 4.82
C ALA A 201 -8.58 2.17 5.07
N ALA A 202 -9.18 2.75 4.02
CA ALA A 202 -9.96 3.99 4.10
C ALA A 202 -11.12 3.90 5.09
N GLY A 203 -11.85 2.78 5.10
CA GLY A 203 -12.96 2.60 6.04
C GLY A 203 -12.54 2.48 7.51
N TYR A 204 -11.26 2.27 7.81
CA TYR A 204 -10.73 2.17 9.17
C TYR A 204 -9.85 3.35 9.58
N ALA A 205 -9.33 4.12 8.64
CA ALA A 205 -8.47 5.25 8.94
C ALA A 205 -9.23 6.41 9.61
N ASP A 206 -8.50 7.22 10.35
CA ASP A 206 -9.07 8.38 11.09
C ASP A 206 -9.16 9.61 10.19
N VAL A 207 -8.27 9.72 9.21
CA VAL A 207 -8.29 10.72 8.13
C VAL A 207 -7.99 9.99 6.82
N VAL A 208 -8.77 10.26 5.79
CA VAL A 208 -8.60 9.67 4.46
C VAL A 208 -8.39 10.78 3.44
N PHE A 209 -7.31 10.69 2.69
CA PHE A 209 -7.11 11.47 1.47
C PHE A 209 -7.34 10.55 0.27
N ALA A 210 -8.40 10.84 -0.48
CA ALA A 210 -8.84 10.00 -1.59
C ALA A 210 -8.77 10.73 -2.94
N LYS A 211 -8.36 10.01 -3.97
CA LYS A 211 -8.47 10.43 -5.37
C LYS A 211 -8.95 9.28 -6.24
N ARG A 212 -9.23 9.53 -7.51
CA ARG A 212 -9.63 8.52 -8.50
C ARG A 212 -10.75 7.59 -8.00
N LEU A 213 -10.58 6.27 -8.10
CA LEU A 213 -11.59 5.26 -7.76
C LEU A 213 -11.92 5.22 -6.25
N LEU A 214 -10.99 5.60 -5.39
CA LEU A 214 -11.26 5.63 -3.95
C LEU A 214 -12.35 6.67 -3.58
N VAL A 215 -12.49 7.75 -4.35
CA VAL A 215 -13.52 8.78 -4.12
C VAL A 215 -14.94 8.20 -4.20
N PRO A 216 -15.40 7.60 -5.32
CA PRO A 216 -16.72 6.99 -5.37
C PRO A 216 -16.91 5.86 -4.36
N ILE A 217 -15.85 5.11 -4.01
CA ILE A 217 -15.91 4.09 -2.95
C ILE A 217 -16.23 4.73 -1.60
N CYS A 218 -15.54 5.80 -1.21
CA CYS A 218 -15.81 6.51 0.04
C CYS A 218 -17.24 7.08 0.05
N LEU A 219 -17.69 7.68 -1.05
CA LEU A 219 -19.05 8.22 -1.17
C LEU A 219 -20.12 7.13 -1.01
N ALA A 220 -19.95 6.00 -1.68
CA ALA A 220 -20.92 4.89 -1.64
C ALA A 220 -21.04 4.27 -0.23
N ASN A 221 -19.98 4.33 0.57
CA ASN A 221 -19.96 3.78 1.94
C ASN A 221 -20.19 4.85 3.02
N GLY A 222 -20.37 6.12 2.66
CA GLY A 222 -20.54 7.21 3.62
C GLY A 222 -19.30 7.48 4.49
N TRP A 223 -18.11 7.12 4.01
CA TRP A 223 -16.86 7.39 4.71
C TRP A 223 -16.39 8.82 4.46
N PRO A 224 -16.04 9.58 5.51
CA PRO A 224 -15.49 10.91 5.34
C PRO A 224 -14.09 10.84 4.70
N PHE A 225 -13.84 11.72 3.75
CA PHE A 225 -12.55 11.85 3.09
C PHE A 225 -12.30 13.29 2.64
N GLU A 226 -11.03 13.63 2.42
CA GLU A 226 -10.58 14.86 1.80
C GLU A 226 -10.09 14.54 0.38
N PRO A 227 -10.64 15.18 -0.66
CA PRO A 227 -10.10 15.01 -2.01
C PRO A 227 -8.74 15.68 -2.12
N TRP A 228 -7.85 15.10 -2.92
CA TRP A 228 -6.51 15.63 -3.13
C TRP A 228 -6.03 15.33 -4.56
N THR A 229 -5.00 16.05 -5.00
CA THR A 229 -4.43 15.93 -6.34
C THR A 229 -2.93 15.62 -6.28
N GLU A 230 -2.18 16.38 -5.48
CA GLU A 230 -0.71 16.26 -5.38
C GLU A 230 -0.23 16.35 -3.92
N PHE A 231 0.94 15.78 -3.64
CA PHE A 231 1.49 15.75 -2.27
C PHE A 231 1.84 17.13 -1.71
N ALA A 232 1.96 18.15 -2.54
CA ALA A 232 2.15 19.53 -2.06
C ALA A 232 0.95 20.02 -1.23
N GLU A 233 -0.30 19.65 -1.62
CA GLU A 233 -1.52 19.95 -0.87
C GLU A 233 -1.52 19.24 0.49
N LEU A 234 -1.14 17.95 0.49
CA LEU A 234 -1.06 17.15 1.71
C LEU A 234 -0.01 17.69 2.68
N ARG A 235 1.11 18.20 2.16
CA ARG A 235 2.14 18.85 2.97
C ARG A 235 1.59 20.13 3.62
N ALA A 236 0.86 20.95 2.87
CA ALA A 236 0.24 22.16 3.40
C ALA A 236 -0.78 21.84 4.51
N TRP A 237 -1.61 20.82 4.29
CA TRP A 237 -2.53 20.31 5.30
C TRP A 237 -1.78 19.83 6.56
N LEU A 238 -0.72 19.05 6.39
CA LEU A 238 0.10 18.56 7.51
C LEU A 238 0.73 19.71 8.31
N ASP A 239 1.25 20.75 7.62
CA ASP A 239 1.80 21.94 8.27
C ASP A 239 0.75 22.67 9.10
N ALA A 240 -0.47 22.81 8.59
CA ALA A 240 -1.59 23.42 9.31
C ALA A 240 -1.99 22.59 10.52
N ALA A 241 -2.09 21.25 10.39
CA ALA A 241 -2.41 20.33 11.47
C ALA A 241 -1.35 20.38 12.59
N LEU A 242 -0.06 20.37 12.23
CA LEU A 242 1.04 20.48 13.20
C LEU A 242 1.08 21.84 13.89
N HIS A 243 0.73 22.91 13.19
CA HIS A 243 0.63 24.24 13.79
C HIS A 243 -0.52 24.28 14.82
N ALA A 244 -1.68 23.75 14.48
CA ALA A 244 -2.81 23.63 15.38
C ALA A 244 -2.49 22.77 16.62
N TRP A 245 -1.84 21.63 16.43
CA TRP A 245 -1.35 20.75 17.49
C TRP A 245 -0.48 21.47 18.52
N ARG A 246 0.50 22.25 18.04
CA ARG A 246 1.41 22.99 18.92
C ARG A 246 0.73 24.07 19.73
N ARG A 247 -0.33 24.68 19.21
CA ARG A 247 -1.11 25.73 19.89
C ARG A 247 -2.11 25.17 20.88
N ASP A 248 -2.76 24.07 20.53
CA ASP A 248 -3.78 23.41 21.36
C ASP A 248 -3.77 21.88 21.09
N PRO A 249 -2.97 21.11 21.85
CA PRO A 249 -2.97 19.65 21.76
C PRO A 249 -4.32 19.00 22.11
N GLY A 250 -5.21 19.75 22.77
CA GLY A 250 -6.55 19.34 23.12
C GLY A 250 -7.61 19.59 22.05
N SER A 251 -7.27 20.33 20.98
CA SER A 251 -8.23 20.74 19.95
C SER A 251 -9.04 19.56 19.38
N PRO A 252 -10.37 19.66 19.30
CA PRO A 252 -11.21 18.63 18.70
C PRO A 252 -11.02 18.50 17.18
N SER A 253 -10.42 19.51 16.53
CA SER A 253 -10.11 19.49 15.08
C SER A 253 -8.89 18.63 14.72
N LEU A 254 -8.10 18.18 15.70
CA LEU A 254 -6.94 17.36 15.46
C LEU A 254 -7.34 15.89 15.28
N PRO A 255 -6.70 15.16 14.35
CA PRO A 255 -6.93 13.74 14.17
C PRO A 255 -6.72 12.95 15.47
N ARG A 256 -7.66 12.06 15.78
CA ARG A 256 -7.59 11.18 16.95
C ARG A 256 -8.04 9.78 16.56
N PRO A 257 -7.49 8.73 17.18
CA PRO A 257 -7.97 7.37 16.97
C PRO A 257 -9.46 7.28 17.28
N ARG A 258 -10.22 6.71 16.35
CA ARG A 258 -11.66 6.48 16.47
C ARG A 258 -11.98 5.01 16.35
N ALA A 259 -12.95 4.54 17.17
CA ALA A 259 -13.49 3.21 16.95
C ALA A 259 -14.27 3.19 15.63
N GLN A 260 -13.92 2.25 14.77
CA GLN A 260 -14.60 2.02 13.50
C GLN A 260 -15.37 0.71 13.57
N PRO A 261 -16.59 0.63 12.99
CA PRO A 261 -17.28 -0.65 12.87
C PRO A 261 -16.46 -1.62 12.03
N VAL A 262 -16.46 -2.89 12.43
CA VAL A 262 -15.76 -3.94 11.68
C VAL A 262 -16.63 -4.30 10.48
N PHE A 263 -16.14 -4.13 9.25
CA PHE A 263 -16.89 -4.39 8.03
C PHE A 263 -16.16 -5.32 7.04
N CYS A 264 -14.93 -5.72 7.32
CA CYS A 264 -14.18 -6.69 6.52
C CYS A 264 -13.37 -7.65 7.41
N GLY A 265 -12.92 -8.73 6.81
CA GLY A 265 -12.09 -9.74 7.46
C GLY A 265 -12.89 -10.92 8.03
N PRO A 266 -12.21 -11.90 8.63
CA PRO A 266 -12.83 -13.13 9.08
C PRO A 266 -13.87 -12.91 10.18
N GLU A 267 -13.78 -11.83 10.92
CA GLU A 267 -14.75 -11.46 11.96
C GLU A 267 -16.15 -11.18 11.39
N VAL A 268 -16.23 -10.79 10.11
CA VAL A 268 -17.48 -10.45 9.40
C VAL A 268 -17.81 -11.52 8.35
N TRP A 269 -16.81 -11.99 7.61
CA TRP A 269 -17.01 -12.86 6.45
C TRP A 269 -16.77 -14.34 6.74
N GLY A 270 -16.22 -14.68 7.91
CA GLY A 270 -15.71 -16.01 8.24
C GLY A 270 -14.29 -16.27 7.73
N ASP A 271 -13.68 -17.31 8.27
CA ASP A 271 -12.32 -17.74 7.89
C ASP A 271 -12.26 -18.30 6.47
N GLY A 272 -11.09 -18.18 5.83
CA GLY A 272 -10.80 -18.78 4.53
C GLY A 272 -11.46 -18.10 3.34
N ARG A 273 -12.02 -16.91 3.52
CA ARG A 273 -12.63 -16.19 2.40
C ARG A 273 -11.56 -15.68 1.42
N ASP A 274 -11.77 -16.01 0.15
CA ASP A 274 -10.87 -15.64 -0.95
C ASP A 274 -11.35 -14.42 -1.77
N ASP A 275 -12.66 -14.15 -1.78
CA ASP A 275 -13.26 -13.01 -2.48
C ASP A 275 -14.16 -12.20 -1.53
N PRO A 276 -14.36 -10.88 -1.78
CA PRO A 276 -15.32 -10.09 -1.03
C PRO A 276 -16.72 -10.69 -1.14
N PRO A 277 -17.57 -10.54 -0.12
CA PRO A 277 -18.98 -10.90 -0.28
C PRO A 277 -19.59 -10.04 -1.38
N ALA A 278 -20.49 -10.63 -2.18
CA ALA A 278 -21.27 -9.86 -3.13
C ALA A 278 -21.93 -8.69 -2.37
N LEU A 279 -21.75 -7.47 -2.86
CA LEU A 279 -22.48 -6.32 -2.35
C LEU A 279 -23.95 -6.66 -2.54
N GLY A 280 -24.72 -6.71 -1.45
CA GLY A 280 -26.15 -6.98 -1.50
C GLY A 280 -26.80 -5.95 -2.44
N GLY A 281 -27.48 -6.47 -3.47
CA GLY A 281 -28.27 -5.66 -4.38
C GLY A 281 -29.49 -5.07 -3.65
#